data_c55c5063aa1810e2c8319a883ec167ed
#
_entry.id   c55c5063aa1810e2c8319a883ec167ed
#
_cell.length_a   1.000
_cell.length_b   1.000
_cell.length_c   1.000
_cell.angle_alpha   90.00
_cell.angle_beta   90.00
_cell.angle_gamma   90.00
#
_symmetry.space_group_name_H-M   'P 1'
#
loop_
_entity.id
_entity.type
_entity.pdbx_description
1 polymer ?
#
loop_
_entity_poly.entity_id
_entity_poly.type
_entity_poly.pdbx_seq_one_letter_code
_entity_poly.pdbx_strand_id
1 'polypeptide(L)'
;MPVTLPETIVRRRCAALIPYARNARTHSDQQVAQIAASIREFGFTNPVLIDEEDGIIAGAGRVLAAHLLGLDEVPCIVLAHLTPTQRRAYVLADNKLALNAGWDLEMLSLEIGELGEAGFDLNLTGFDEFELGELFPERTQGRTDPDDAPEPPAHPVAGPYGCSAGIICSAATARRRSTSSACSAASRRTLWSPIRPTA
;
A
#
# COMPACT_ATOMS: atom_id res chain seq x y z
N MET A 1 -11.71 -28.19 7.17
CA MET A 1 -10.55 -28.76 7.88
C MET A 1 -10.29 -27.90 9.12
N PRO A 2 -9.95 -28.47 10.28
CA PRO A 2 -9.60 -27.66 11.45
C PRO A 2 -8.36 -26.82 11.14
N VAL A 3 -8.34 -25.58 11.66
CA VAL A 3 -7.17 -24.71 11.56
C VAL A 3 -6.15 -25.18 12.60
N THR A 4 -4.96 -25.52 12.16
CA THR A 4 -3.85 -25.89 13.06
C THR A 4 -3.16 -24.63 13.56
N LEU A 5 -3.02 -24.49 14.87
CA LEU A 5 -2.29 -23.39 15.49
C LEU A 5 -0.89 -23.88 15.92
N PRO A 6 0.17 -23.11 15.66
CA PRO A 6 1.49 -23.44 16.19
C PRO A 6 1.49 -23.21 17.72
N GLU A 7 1.99 -24.19 18.49
CA GLU A 7 1.94 -24.15 19.94
C GLU A 7 3.19 -23.53 20.57
N THR A 8 4.34 -23.60 19.90
CA THR A 8 5.62 -23.23 20.49
C THR A 8 6.55 -22.53 19.51
N ILE A 9 7.31 -21.57 20.05
CA ILE A 9 8.47 -20.98 19.39
C ILE A 9 9.72 -21.72 19.87
N VAL A 10 10.50 -22.25 18.94
CA VAL A 10 11.75 -22.94 19.22
C VAL A 10 12.93 -22.07 18.75
N ARG A 11 14.09 -22.17 19.41
CA ARG A 11 15.31 -21.54 18.91
C ARG A 11 16.06 -22.51 18.01
N ARG A 12 16.56 -22.00 16.88
CA ARG A 12 17.43 -22.76 15.96
C ARG A 12 18.67 -21.96 15.65
N ARG A 13 19.79 -22.65 15.51
CA ARG A 13 21.03 -22.02 15.07
C ARG A 13 20.89 -21.53 13.64
N CYS A 14 21.30 -20.30 13.37
CA CYS A 14 21.27 -19.73 12.04
C CYS A 14 21.99 -20.61 11.01
N ALA A 15 23.13 -21.20 11.40
CA ALA A 15 23.93 -22.08 10.54
C ALA A 15 23.28 -23.45 10.25
N ALA A 16 22.25 -23.85 11.01
CA ALA A 16 21.51 -25.09 10.79
C ALA A 16 20.35 -24.92 9.81
N LEU A 17 19.90 -23.69 9.61
CA LEU A 17 18.75 -23.40 8.75
C LEU A 17 19.09 -23.57 7.28
N ILE A 18 18.27 -24.32 6.55
CA ILE A 18 18.48 -24.65 5.14
C ILE A 18 17.65 -23.73 4.28
N PRO A 19 18.27 -22.84 3.47
CA PRO A 19 17.55 -21.99 2.54
C PRO A 19 16.80 -22.80 1.49
N TYR A 20 15.56 -22.43 1.20
CA TYR A 20 14.81 -23.08 0.15
C TYR A 20 15.41 -22.75 -1.24
N ALA A 21 15.96 -23.76 -1.91
CA ALA A 21 16.69 -23.60 -3.17
C ALA A 21 15.84 -23.00 -4.33
N ARG A 22 14.52 -23.12 -4.26
CA ARG A 22 13.56 -22.57 -5.25
C ARG A 22 12.82 -21.34 -4.74
N ASN A 23 13.43 -20.59 -3.82
CA ASN A 23 12.83 -19.35 -3.36
C ASN A 23 12.82 -18.32 -4.49
N ALA A 24 11.60 -17.96 -4.92
CA ALA A 24 11.42 -16.96 -5.97
C ALA A 24 11.61 -15.51 -5.47
N ARG A 25 11.60 -15.30 -4.15
CA ARG A 25 11.82 -13.98 -3.56
C ARG A 25 13.31 -13.74 -3.37
N THR A 26 13.79 -12.67 -3.96
CA THR A 26 15.16 -12.17 -3.79
C THR A 26 15.19 -11.05 -2.74
N HIS A 27 16.31 -10.91 -2.07
CA HIS A 27 16.55 -9.85 -1.10
C HIS A 27 17.82 -9.10 -1.52
N SER A 28 17.71 -7.78 -1.67
CA SER A 28 18.88 -6.93 -1.89
C SER A 28 19.65 -6.73 -0.57
N ASP A 29 20.93 -6.41 -0.66
CA ASP A 29 21.74 -6.11 0.54
C ASP A 29 21.15 -4.93 1.33
N GLN A 30 20.58 -3.94 0.65
CA GLN A 30 19.89 -2.82 1.26
C GLN A 30 18.68 -3.29 2.07
N GLN A 31 17.83 -4.16 1.51
CA GLN A 31 16.67 -4.70 2.23
C GLN A 31 17.09 -5.53 3.43
N VAL A 32 18.16 -6.34 3.31
CA VAL A 32 18.72 -7.12 4.44
C VAL A 32 19.21 -6.18 5.54
N ALA A 33 19.88 -5.07 5.18
CA ALA A 33 20.32 -4.07 6.14
C ALA A 33 19.15 -3.37 6.85
N GLN A 34 18.05 -3.04 6.14
CA GLN A 34 16.83 -2.49 6.73
C GLN A 34 16.20 -3.48 7.72
N ILE A 35 16.08 -4.76 7.36
CA ILE A 35 15.57 -5.80 8.26
C ILE A 35 16.47 -5.93 9.50
N ALA A 36 17.78 -5.87 9.33
CA ALA A 36 18.74 -5.95 10.43
C ALA A 36 18.60 -4.74 11.37
N ALA A 37 18.45 -3.54 10.85
CA ALA A 37 18.19 -2.33 11.62
C ALA A 37 16.90 -2.45 12.43
N SER A 38 15.81 -2.89 11.80
CA SER A 38 14.53 -3.16 12.46
C SER A 38 14.64 -4.21 13.57
N ILE A 39 15.37 -5.31 13.34
CA ILE A 39 15.61 -6.34 14.38
C ILE A 39 16.41 -5.78 15.55
N ARG A 40 17.35 -4.89 15.29
CA ARG A 40 18.17 -4.26 16.36
C ARG A 40 17.33 -3.33 17.24
N GLU A 41 16.42 -2.58 16.63
CA GLU A 41 15.57 -1.61 17.33
C GLU A 41 14.43 -2.30 18.07
N PHE A 42 13.65 -3.12 17.38
CA PHE A 42 12.42 -3.71 17.91
C PHE A 42 12.60 -5.15 18.47
N GLY A 43 13.77 -5.73 18.32
CA GLY A 43 13.99 -7.14 18.61
C GLY A 43 13.54 -8.08 17.49
N PHE A 44 13.79 -9.37 17.66
CA PHE A 44 13.35 -10.41 16.71
C PHE A 44 11.88 -10.77 16.96
N THR A 45 10.96 -9.90 16.60
CA THR A 45 9.53 -9.97 16.93
C THR A 45 8.77 -11.00 16.09
N ASN A 46 9.23 -11.29 14.86
CA ASN A 46 8.51 -12.11 13.90
C ASN A 46 9.30 -13.40 13.58
N PRO A 47 8.90 -14.58 14.11
CA PRO A 47 9.66 -15.82 13.97
C PRO A 47 9.85 -16.28 12.52
N VAL A 48 10.87 -17.09 12.27
CA VAL A 48 11.11 -17.79 11.00
C VAL A 48 10.24 -19.04 10.96
N LEU A 49 9.56 -19.30 9.84
CA LEU A 49 8.79 -20.52 9.64
C LEU A 49 9.67 -21.58 8.97
N ILE A 50 9.76 -22.75 9.59
CA ILE A 50 10.61 -23.85 9.14
C ILE A 50 9.82 -25.17 9.06
N ASP A 51 10.38 -26.13 8.36
CA ASP A 51 9.92 -27.51 8.41
C ASP A 51 10.64 -28.33 9.49
N GLU A 52 10.35 -29.63 9.54
CA GLU A 52 10.95 -30.56 10.50
C GLU A 52 12.44 -30.80 10.25
N GLU A 53 12.93 -30.56 9.03
CA GLU A 53 14.33 -30.69 8.63
C GLU A 53 15.08 -29.35 8.64
N ASP A 54 14.57 -28.34 9.36
CA ASP A 54 15.13 -26.99 9.45
C ASP A 54 15.15 -26.24 8.10
N GLY A 55 14.36 -26.68 7.11
CA GLY A 55 14.17 -26.00 5.83
C GLY A 55 13.34 -24.74 6.00
N ILE A 56 13.83 -23.60 5.51
CA ILE A 56 13.15 -22.31 5.62
C ILE A 56 11.93 -22.28 4.69
N ILE A 57 10.76 -22.07 5.26
CA ILE A 57 9.49 -21.87 4.53
C ILE A 57 9.22 -20.38 4.33
N ALA A 58 9.37 -19.57 5.40
CA ALA A 58 9.18 -18.12 5.33
C ALA A 58 10.15 -17.40 6.27
N GLY A 59 10.59 -16.20 5.88
CA GLY A 59 11.49 -15.37 6.68
C GLY A 59 12.97 -15.48 6.30
N ALA A 60 13.30 -15.90 5.08
CA ALA A 60 14.68 -15.98 4.58
C ALA A 60 15.45 -14.64 4.76
N GLY A 61 14.83 -13.50 4.47
CA GLY A 61 15.44 -12.18 4.70
C GLY A 61 15.80 -11.93 6.17
N ARG A 62 14.99 -12.42 7.12
CA ARG A 62 15.29 -12.31 8.56
C ARG A 62 16.47 -13.17 8.98
N VAL A 63 16.65 -14.34 8.36
CA VAL A 63 17.83 -15.20 8.58
C VAL A 63 19.09 -14.52 8.04
N LEU A 64 19.02 -13.91 6.86
CA LEU A 64 20.15 -13.14 6.30
C LEU A 64 20.48 -11.94 7.20
N ALA A 65 19.48 -11.23 7.70
CA ALA A 65 19.68 -10.13 8.65
C ALA A 65 20.28 -10.61 9.98
N ALA A 66 19.86 -11.79 10.49
CA ALA A 66 20.43 -12.38 11.68
C ALA A 66 21.92 -12.72 11.49
N HIS A 67 22.31 -13.25 10.34
CA HIS A 67 23.72 -13.45 9.98
C HIS A 67 24.50 -12.13 9.95
N LEU A 68 23.93 -11.08 9.37
CA LEU A 68 24.55 -9.75 9.33
C LEU A 68 24.74 -9.16 10.74
N LEU A 69 23.82 -9.45 11.67
CA LEU A 69 23.90 -9.04 13.07
C LEU A 69 24.81 -9.93 13.93
N GLY A 70 25.30 -11.04 13.41
CA GLY A 70 26.10 -12.01 14.16
C GLY A 70 25.30 -12.79 15.20
N LEU A 71 23.99 -12.98 14.98
CA LEU A 71 23.15 -13.77 15.88
C LEU A 71 23.39 -15.27 15.65
N ASP A 72 23.69 -16.02 16.71
CA ASP A 72 23.87 -17.45 16.64
C ASP A 72 22.57 -18.22 16.45
N GLU A 73 21.48 -17.74 17.05
CA GLU A 73 20.18 -18.39 17.05
C GLU A 73 19.06 -17.41 16.70
N VAL A 74 18.01 -17.95 16.09
CA VAL A 74 16.77 -17.21 15.77
C VAL A 74 15.55 -17.95 16.25
N PRO A 75 14.46 -17.24 16.60
CA PRO A 75 13.19 -17.86 16.95
C PRO A 75 12.53 -18.43 15.69
N CYS A 76 12.08 -19.68 15.79
CA CYS A 76 11.47 -20.42 14.71
C CYS A 76 10.14 -21.04 15.14
N ILE A 77 9.24 -21.22 14.20
CA ILE A 77 8.02 -22.02 14.33
C ILE A 77 8.10 -23.17 13.34
N VAL A 78 7.93 -24.40 13.85
CA VAL A 78 7.94 -25.61 13.01
C VAL A 78 6.54 -25.89 12.47
N LEU A 79 6.42 -25.99 11.15
CA LEU A 79 5.18 -26.29 10.43
C LEU A 79 5.16 -27.77 9.98
N ALA A 80 5.09 -28.70 10.95
CA ALA A 80 5.12 -30.14 10.69
C ALA A 80 3.89 -30.68 9.96
N HIS A 81 2.77 -29.95 9.98
CA HIS A 81 1.50 -30.40 9.41
C HIS A 81 1.37 -30.20 7.90
N LEU A 82 2.32 -29.49 7.27
CA LEU A 82 2.25 -29.18 5.83
C LEU A 82 2.83 -30.33 4.98
N THR A 83 2.05 -30.79 4.04
CA THR A 83 2.58 -31.68 2.98
C THR A 83 3.60 -30.94 2.11
N PRO A 84 4.51 -31.67 1.41
CA PRO A 84 5.50 -31.03 0.53
C PRO A 84 4.90 -30.09 -0.51
N THR A 85 3.72 -30.41 -1.04
CA THR A 85 2.99 -29.56 -2.00
C THR A 85 2.46 -28.31 -1.35
N GLN A 86 1.85 -28.44 -0.16
CA GLN A 86 1.35 -27.30 0.62
C GLN A 86 2.49 -26.37 1.04
N ARG A 87 3.64 -26.89 1.46
CA ARG A 87 4.83 -26.09 1.79
C ARG A 87 5.27 -25.24 0.61
N ARG A 88 5.38 -25.81 -0.59
CA ARG A 88 5.73 -25.07 -1.82
C ARG A 88 4.72 -23.99 -2.16
N ALA A 89 3.43 -24.30 -2.06
CA ALA A 89 2.36 -23.34 -2.29
C ALA A 89 2.40 -22.20 -1.25
N TYR A 90 2.65 -22.53 0.02
CA TYR A 90 2.69 -21.56 1.10
C TYR A 90 3.87 -20.59 0.97
N VAL A 91 5.06 -21.05 0.56
CA VAL A 91 6.20 -20.16 0.26
C VAL A 91 5.81 -19.06 -0.74
N LEU A 92 5.01 -19.38 -1.76
CA LEU A 92 4.54 -18.39 -2.73
C LEU A 92 3.43 -17.51 -2.15
N ALA A 93 2.48 -18.12 -1.43
CA ALA A 93 1.34 -17.43 -0.86
C ALA A 93 1.75 -16.39 0.17
N ASP A 94 2.63 -16.74 1.12
CA ASP A 94 3.15 -15.85 2.16
C ASP A 94 3.76 -14.57 1.54
N ASN A 95 4.60 -14.74 0.53
CA ASN A 95 5.21 -13.62 -0.16
C ASN A 95 4.19 -12.79 -0.97
N LYS A 96 3.22 -13.44 -1.63
CA LYS A 96 2.28 -12.73 -2.52
C LYS A 96 1.19 -12.02 -1.74
N LEU A 97 0.67 -12.62 -0.68
CA LEU A 97 -0.40 -12.03 0.14
C LEU A 97 0.05 -10.74 0.82
N ALA A 98 1.31 -10.68 1.28
CA ALA A 98 1.89 -9.45 1.83
C ALA A 98 1.90 -8.29 0.81
N LEU A 99 2.12 -8.58 -0.48
CA LEU A 99 2.12 -7.57 -1.55
C LEU A 99 0.72 -7.13 -2.00
N ASN A 100 -0.34 -7.86 -1.62
CA ASN A 100 -1.72 -7.51 -1.98
C ASN A 100 -2.35 -6.50 -1.00
N ALA A 101 -1.74 -6.28 0.14
CA ALA A 101 -2.16 -5.24 1.08
C ALA A 101 -1.78 -3.86 0.54
N GLY A 102 -2.61 -2.86 0.82
CA GLY A 102 -2.34 -1.45 0.53
C GLY A 102 -2.25 -0.65 1.83
N TRP A 103 -2.01 0.64 1.70
CA TRP A 103 -1.98 1.61 2.79
C TRP A 103 -3.16 2.57 2.68
N ASP A 104 -3.75 2.91 3.80
CA ASP A 104 -4.57 4.11 3.94
C ASP A 104 -3.60 5.30 4.05
N LEU A 105 -3.48 6.07 2.96
CA LEU A 105 -2.46 7.11 2.86
C LEU A 105 -2.71 8.29 3.83
N GLU A 106 -3.98 8.56 4.18
CA GLU A 106 -4.31 9.59 5.17
C GLU A 106 -3.80 9.19 6.55
N MET A 107 -4.15 7.99 7.00
CA MET A 107 -3.70 7.48 8.29
C MET A 107 -2.18 7.29 8.32
N LEU A 108 -1.59 6.78 7.24
CA LEU A 108 -0.16 6.59 7.14
C LEU A 108 0.61 7.91 7.27
N SER A 109 0.15 8.98 6.61
CA SER A 109 0.80 10.29 6.71
C SER A 109 0.73 10.87 8.12
N LEU A 110 -0.38 10.67 8.83
CA LEU A 110 -0.52 11.08 10.23
C LEU A 110 0.47 10.34 11.14
N GLU A 111 0.51 9.02 11.06
CA GLU A 111 1.42 8.19 11.89
C GLU A 111 2.90 8.50 11.60
N ILE A 112 3.29 8.60 10.34
CA ILE A 112 4.67 8.96 9.95
C ILE A 112 5.02 10.38 10.42
N GLY A 113 4.07 11.33 10.32
CA GLY A 113 4.25 12.70 10.82
C GLY A 113 4.49 12.74 12.33
N GLU A 114 3.65 12.06 13.12
CA GLU A 114 3.78 11.98 14.59
C GLU A 114 5.09 11.30 15.02
N LEU A 115 5.50 10.21 14.31
CA LEU A 115 6.79 9.56 14.57
C LEU A 115 7.97 10.51 14.29
N GLY A 116 7.90 11.27 13.20
CA GLY A 116 8.92 12.26 12.85
C GLY A 116 9.01 13.39 13.90
N GLU A 117 7.87 13.91 14.38
CA GLU A 117 7.81 14.91 15.45
C GLU A 117 8.36 14.38 16.78
N ALA A 118 8.16 13.07 17.05
CA ALA A 118 8.73 12.40 18.21
C ALA A 118 10.25 12.16 18.07
N GLY A 119 10.87 12.47 16.92
CA GLY A 119 12.29 12.28 16.64
C GLY A 119 12.68 10.81 16.35
N PHE A 120 11.71 9.98 15.95
CA PHE A 120 11.97 8.59 15.57
C PHE A 120 12.64 8.51 14.21
N ASP A 121 13.59 7.59 14.04
CA ASP A 121 14.25 7.35 12.75
C ASP A 121 13.29 6.64 11.77
N LEU A 122 12.70 7.40 10.85
CA LEU A 122 11.72 6.90 9.89
C LEU A 122 12.28 5.85 8.92
N ASN A 123 13.60 5.77 8.73
CA ASN A 123 14.21 4.71 7.92
C ASN A 123 13.96 3.31 8.49
N LEU A 124 13.72 3.20 9.79
CA LEU A 124 13.40 1.94 10.47
C LEU A 124 11.99 1.41 10.16
N THR A 125 11.11 2.27 9.61
CA THR A 125 9.77 1.86 9.18
C THR A 125 9.79 1.08 7.87
N GLY A 126 10.88 1.17 7.09
CA GLY A 126 11.05 0.49 5.82
C GLY A 126 10.64 1.30 4.60
N PHE A 127 10.04 2.49 4.79
CA PHE A 127 9.78 3.44 3.71
C PHE A 127 11.09 4.09 3.24
N ASP A 128 11.24 4.26 1.94
CA ASP A 128 12.35 5.01 1.39
C ASP A 128 12.06 6.52 1.33
N GLU A 129 13.11 7.29 1.04
CA GLU A 129 13.04 8.76 1.02
C GLU A 129 12.04 9.29 -0.03
N PHE A 130 11.88 8.56 -1.14
CA PHE A 130 10.93 8.90 -2.19
C PHE A 130 9.48 8.64 -1.74
N GLU A 131 9.22 7.47 -1.15
CA GLU A 131 7.91 7.11 -0.59
C GLU A 131 7.48 8.10 0.51
N LEU A 132 8.41 8.49 1.39
CA LEU A 132 8.15 9.50 2.42
C LEU A 132 7.86 10.88 1.79
N GLY A 133 8.57 11.26 0.72
CA GLY A 133 8.33 12.51 -0.01
C GLY A 133 6.95 12.56 -0.69
N GLU A 134 6.45 11.42 -1.18
CA GLU A 134 5.10 11.34 -1.75
C GLU A 134 3.99 11.49 -0.68
N LEU A 135 4.24 11.03 0.55
CA LEU A 135 3.30 11.19 1.67
C LEU A 135 3.19 12.66 2.14
N PHE A 136 4.28 13.42 2.01
CA PHE A 136 4.33 14.83 2.41
C PHE A 136 4.71 15.71 1.19
N PRO A 137 3.83 15.84 0.19
CA PRO A 137 4.12 16.70 -0.94
C PRO A 137 4.36 18.12 -0.42
N GLU A 138 5.54 18.66 -0.67
CA GLU A 138 5.81 20.08 -0.40
C GLU A 138 4.70 20.90 -1.05
N ARG A 139 3.97 21.66 -0.26
CA ARG A 139 3.05 22.67 -0.78
C ARG A 139 3.90 23.65 -1.57
N THR A 140 4.04 23.43 -2.86
CA THR A 140 4.57 24.46 -3.76
C THR A 140 3.67 25.67 -3.58
N GLN A 141 4.18 26.70 -2.93
CA GLN A 141 3.53 28.02 -2.91
C GLN A 141 3.22 28.35 -4.35
N GLY A 142 1.93 28.55 -4.66
CA GLY A 142 1.52 28.95 -5.99
C GLY A 142 2.37 30.15 -6.42
N ARG A 143 2.90 30.09 -7.63
CA ARG A 143 3.78 31.15 -8.20
C ARG A 143 3.09 32.50 -8.34
N THR A 144 1.82 32.58 -8.05
CA THR A 144 1.00 33.79 -8.16
C THR A 144 0.53 34.19 -6.79
N ASP A 145 1.01 35.34 -6.30
CA ASP A 145 0.44 35.99 -5.15
C ASP A 145 -1.05 36.25 -5.49
N PRO A 146 -2.02 35.83 -4.63
CA PRO A 146 -3.42 36.16 -4.87
C PRO A 146 -3.68 37.66 -5.06
N ASP A 147 -2.83 38.50 -4.47
CA ASP A 147 -2.91 39.96 -4.58
C ASP A 147 -2.30 40.50 -5.89
N ASP A 148 -1.50 39.69 -6.63
CA ASP A 148 -0.92 40.03 -7.94
C ASP A 148 -1.84 39.65 -9.12
N ALA A 149 -3.01 39.06 -8.86
CA ALA A 149 -3.98 38.82 -9.91
C ALA A 149 -4.51 40.14 -10.44
N PRO A 150 -4.33 40.46 -11.75
CA PRO A 150 -4.87 41.70 -12.31
C PRO A 150 -6.40 41.74 -12.09
N GLU A 151 -6.88 42.85 -11.57
CA GLU A 151 -8.32 43.05 -11.41
C GLU A 151 -9.04 42.77 -12.73
N PRO A 152 -10.12 41.96 -12.75
CA PRO A 152 -10.89 41.78 -13.96
C PRO A 152 -11.36 43.14 -14.46
N PRO A 153 -11.30 43.44 -15.78
CA PRO A 153 -11.69 44.73 -16.33
C PRO A 153 -13.10 45.07 -15.90
N ALA A 154 -13.26 46.25 -15.31
CA ALA A 154 -14.53 46.74 -14.74
C ALA A 154 -15.68 46.81 -15.76
N HIS A 155 -15.37 46.74 -17.04
CA HIS A 155 -16.33 46.76 -18.13
C HIS A 155 -15.96 45.72 -19.21
N PRO A 156 -16.94 45.02 -19.79
CA PRO A 156 -16.67 44.16 -20.93
C PRO A 156 -16.12 45.04 -22.06
N VAL A 157 -14.85 44.75 -22.46
CA VAL A 157 -14.25 45.42 -23.61
C VAL A 157 -15.05 44.99 -24.84
N ALA A 158 -15.86 45.87 -25.37
CA ALA A 158 -16.53 45.64 -26.65
C ALA A 158 -15.42 45.52 -27.70
N GLY A 159 -15.18 44.31 -28.21
CA GLY A 159 -14.26 44.12 -29.32
C GLY A 159 -14.75 44.92 -30.56
N PRO A 160 -13.83 45.18 -31.53
CA PRO A 160 -14.14 45.97 -32.72
C PRO A 160 -15.29 45.41 -33.58
N TYR A 161 -15.80 44.29 -33.22
CA TYR A 161 -16.97 43.63 -33.85
C TYR A 161 -18.16 43.56 -32.90
N GLY A 162 -18.53 44.58 -32.24
CA GLY A 162 -19.69 44.66 -31.37
C GLY A 162 -20.30 43.31 -31.02
N CYS A 163 -19.93 42.73 -29.88
CA CYS A 163 -20.28 41.38 -29.42
C CYS A 163 -21.76 41.04 -29.36
N SER A 164 -22.59 41.95 -29.69
CA SER A 164 -24.02 41.79 -29.75
C SER A 164 -24.53 40.79 -30.78
N ALA A 165 -23.83 40.62 -31.89
CA ALA A 165 -24.28 39.69 -32.96
C ALA A 165 -24.22 38.21 -32.56
N GLY A 166 -23.20 37.78 -31.80
CA GLY A 166 -23.04 36.39 -31.38
C GLY A 166 -24.05 35.95 -30.32
N ILE A 167 -24.39 36.84 -29.39
CA ILE A 167 -25.31 36.51 -28.28
C ILE A 167 -26.77 36.53 -28.80
N ILE A 168 -27.11 37.43 -29.71
CA ILE A 168 -28.45 37.50 -30.31
C ILE A 168 -28.71 36.26 -31.20
N CYS A 169 -27.67 35.76 -31.91
CA CYS A 169 -27.81 34.53 -32.68
C CYS A 169 -28.02 33.30 -31.80
N SER A 170 -27.43 33.22 -30.61
CA SER A 170 -27.63 32.09 -29.69
C SER A 170 -29.03 32.08 -29.09
N ALA A 171 -29.59 33.25 -28.78
CA ALA A 171 -30.95 33.37 -28.27
C ALA A 171 -32.01 33.01 -29.33
N ALA A 172 -31.79 33.35 -30.59
CA ALA A 172 -32.68 32.97 -31.67
C ALA A 172 -32.68 31.48 -31.99
N THR A 173 -31.53 30.82 -31.81
CA THR A 173 -31.39 29.36 -32.01
C THR A 173 -32.03 28.56 -30.88
N ALA A 174 -32.03 29.07 -29.67
CA ALA A 174 -32.68 28.43 -28.52
C ALA A 174 -34.23 28.41 -28.65
N ARG A 175 -34.85 29.37 -29.33
CA ARG A 175 -36.31 29.39 -29.52
C ARG A 175 -36.86 28.38 -30.54
N ARG A 176 -36.03 27.77 -31.36
CA ARG A 176 -36.48 26.81 -32.37
C ARG A 176 -36.39 25.34 -31.97
N ARG A 177 -35.94 25.02 -30.74
CA ARG A 177 -35.75 23.63 -30.28
C ARG A 177 -36.60 23.25 -29.05
N SER A 178 -37.72 23.89 -28.84
CA SER A 178 -38.67 23.52 -27.79
C SER A 178 -39.88 22.75 -28.30
N THR A 179 -39.68 21.80 -29.20
CA THR A 179 -40.70 20.78 -29.45
C THR A 179 -40.03 19.43 -29.56
N SER A 180 -40.41 18.54 -28.65
CA SER A 180 -40.18 17.11 -28.61
C SER A 180 -38.78 16.63 -28.20
N SER A 181 -38.60 16.23 -26.98
CA SER A 181 -38.47 14.80 -26.66
C SER A 181 -38.39 14.64 -25.14
N ALA A 182 -39.42 14.04 -24.62
CA ALA A 182 -39.43 13.51 -23.26
C ALA A 182 -38.37 12.41 -23.16
N CYS A 183 -37.31 12.64 -22.41
CA CYS A 183 -36.36 11.57 -22.07
C CYS A 183 -36.78 10.95 -20.75
N SER A 184 -37.42 9.79 -20.88
CA SER A 184 -37.82 8.91 -19.79
C SER A 184 -36.59 8.45 -18.99
N ALA A 185 -36.48 8.90 -17.75
CA ALA A 185 -35.53 8.37 -16.79
C ALA A 185 -36.05 7.03 -16.27
N ALA A 186 -35.55 5.94 -16.84
CA ALA A 186 -35.76 4.60 -16.32
C ALA A 186 -34.84 4.38 -15.10
N SER A 187 -35.42 4.51 -13.92
CA SER A 187 -34.86 4.11 -12.64
C SER A 187 -34.63 2.59 -12.63
N ARG A 188 -33.40 2.14 -12.71
CA ARG A 188 -33.04 0.74 -12.42
C ARG A 188 -32.84 0.60 -10.91
N ARG A 189 -33.89 0.16 -10.23
CA ARG A 189 -33.78 -0.38 -8.88
C ARG A 189 -33.18 -1.79 -8.98
N THR A 190 -31.96 -1.96 -8.53
CA THR A 190 -31.40 -3.28 -8.22
C THR A 190 -31.97 -3.74 -6.90
N LEU A 191 -32.85 -4.74 -6.99
CA LEU A 191 -33.36 -5.50 -5.85
C LEU A 191 -32.24 -6.35 -5.26
N TRP A 192 -31.82 -5.99 -4.05
CA TRP A 192 -30.97 -6.83 -3.21
C TRP A 192 -31.86 -7.80 -2.45
N SER A 193 -31.73 -9.09 -2.74
CA SER A 193 -32.47 -10.15 -2.07
C SER A 193 -31.61 -10.72 -0.93
N PRO A 194 -32.06 -10.78 0.32
CA PRO A 194 -31.30 -11.39 1.41
C PRO A 194 -31.42 -12.92 1.35
N ILE A 195 -30.29 -13.59 1.36
CA ILE A 195 -30.20 -15.06 1.53
C ILE A 195 -30.59 -15.43 2.96
N ARG A 196 -31.63 -16.24 3.12
CA ARG A 196 -32.01 -16.84 4.40
C ARG A 196 -31.09 -18.02 4.71
N PRO A 197 -30.67 -18.24 5.95
CA PRO A 197 -30.03 -19.48 6.36
C PRO A 197 -31.11 -20.56 6.55
N THR A 198 -30.87 -21.71 5.96
CA THR A 198 -31.60 -22.95 6.25
C THR A 198 -30.97 -23.66 7.44
N ALA A 199 -31.80 -24.17 8.29
CA ALA A 199 -31.51 -24.92 9.51
C ALA A 199 -30.69 -26.20 9.26
#